data_c18bc68ac3f08f203e9a75e24e99a475
#
_entry.id   c18bc68ac3f08f203e9a75e24e99a475
#
_cell.length_a   1.000
_cell.length_b   1.000
_cell.length_c   1.000
_cell.angle_alpha   90.00
_cell.angle_beta   90.00
_cell.angle_gamma   90.00
#
_symmetry.space_group_name_H-M   'P 1'
#
loop_
_entity.id
_entity.type
_entity.pdbx_description
1 polymer ?
#
loop_
_entity_poly.entity_id
_entity_poly.type
_entity_poly.pdbx_seq_one_letter_code
_entity_poly.pdbx_strand_id
1 'polypeptide(L)'
;MISSFYHRKSKFDRKEDSLTATIFDLLKYLPSEIFWNILRNSLYHQKLPKYAGEIQSISFWEKWSVKNKDELNSNYIEPDVFIRFEDFDLIIEAKRYDLKQQCKDQLKSQINAYYLNFERDSKTLYYIQLGGLLDFKDESYPHSNRSKKEGKLIMILKTDWTRILSQVVREKDRLAYNTPRKLDQKIVVNKIE
;
A
#
# COMPACT_ATOMS: atom_id res chain seq x y z
N MET A 1 -0.85 -15.02 -0.33
CA MET A 1 0.02 -16.22 -0.37
C MET A 1 0.63 -16.50 -1.74
N ILE A 2 -0.08 -16.22 -2.84
CA ILE A 2 0.42 -16.43 -4.20
C ILE A 2 1.68 -15.58 -4.46
N SER A 3 1.66 -14.30 -4.09
CA SER A 3 2.82 -13.41 -4.26
C SER A 3 4.03 -13.83 -3.44
N SER A 4 3.84 -14.29 -2.21
CA SER A 4 4.92 -14.81 -1.36
C SER A 4 5.55 -16.07 -1.97
N PHE A 5 4.75 -16.96 -2.53
CA PHE A 5 5.23 -18.14 -3.24
C PHE A 5 6.02 -17.73 -4.50
N TYR A 6 5.48 -16.83 -5.30
CA TYR A 6 6.10 -16.39 -6.56
C TYR A 6 7.47 -15.74 -6.32
N HIS A 7 7.60 -14.96 -5.25
CA HIS A 7 8.85 -14.31 -4.85
C HIS A 7 9.76 -15.20 -3.97
N ARG A 8 9.50 -16.52 -3.90
CA ARG A 8 10.27 -17.51 -3.10
C ARG A 8 10.33 -17.17 -1.60
N LYS A 9 9.39 -16.41 -1.09
CA LYS A 9 9.23 -16.06 0.33
C LYS A 9 8.21 -17.01 1.02
N SER A 10 8.04 -18.19 0.49
CA SER A 10 6.95 -19.15 0.81
C SER A 10 7.16 -19.99 2.06
N LYS A 11 8.26 -19.84 2.78
CA LYS A 11 8.32 -20.44 4.10
C LYS A 11 7.31 -19.71 4.99
N PHE A 12 6.28 -20.46 5.40
CA PHE A 12 5.30 -20.03 6.40
C PHE A 12 6.01 -19.86 7.75
N ASP A 13 6.85 -18.87 7.78
CA ASP A 13 7.42 -18.36 9.00
C ASP A 13 6.53 -17.20 9.42
N ARG A 14 6.37 -16.99 10.71
CA ARG A 14 5.66 -15.82 11.27
C ARG A 14 6.40 -14.52 10.93
N LYS A 15 6.84 -14.38 9.68
CA LYS A 15 7.63 -13.26 9.16
C LYS A 15 6.74 -12.19 8.58
N GLU A 16 7.23 -11.00 8.58
CA GLU A 16 6.67 -9.78 8.02
C GLU A 16 6.19 -9.98 6.58
N ASP A 17 7.03 -10.57 5.72
CA ASP A 17 6.71 -10.87 4.32
C ASP A 17 5.45 -11.73 4.17
N SER A 18 5.29 -12.76 5.04
CA SER A 18 4.12 -13.62 5.00
C SER A 18 2.83 -12.89 5.37
N LEU A 19 2.89 -11.97 6.33
CA LEU A 19 1.76 -11.15 6.72
C LEU A 19 1.38 -10.17 5.60
N THR A 20 2.37 -9.46 5.06
CA THR A 20 2.20 -8.53 3.95
C THR A 20 1.59 -9.23 2.74
N ALA A 21 2.18 -10.36 2.31
CA ALA A 21 1.65 -11.14 1.20
C ALA A 21 0.22 -11.61 1.44
N THR A 22 -0.07 -12.14 2.63
CA THR A 22 -1.41 -12.68 2.92
C THR A 22 -2.48 -11.60 2.84
N ILE A 23 -2.23 -10.44 3.45
CA ILE A 23 -3.22 -9.38 3.53
C ILE A 23 -3.40 -8.71 2.16
N PHE A 24 -2.31 -8.26 1.54
CA PHE A 24 -2.41 -7.54 0.27
C PHE A 24 -2.77 -8.43 -0.91
N ASP A 25 -2.38 -9.73 -0.92
CA ASP A 25 -2.85 -10.69 -1.92
C ASP A 25 -4.37 -10.89 -1.88
N LEU A 26 -4.99 -10.78 -0.71
CA LEU A 26 -6.44 -10.85 -0.60
C LEU A 26 -7.08 -9.51 -0.98
N LEU A 27 -6.54 -8.42 -0.49
CA LEU A 27 -7.09 -7.08 -0.74
C LEU A 27 -7.05 -6.70 -2.22
N LYS A 28 -6.05 -7.12 -2.99
CA LYS A 28 -5.93 -6.78 -4.42
C LYS A 28 -7.06 -7.33 -5.31
N TYR A 29 -7.83 -8.32 -4.83
CA TYR A 29 -8.99 -8.84 -5.56
C TYR A 29 -10.28 -8.06 -5.26
N LEU A 30 -10.24 -7.11 -4.34
CA LEU A 30 -11.37 -6.23 -4.10
C LEU A 30 -11.48 -5.18 -5.22
N PRO A 31 -12.68 -4.68 -5.52
CA PRO A 31 -12.83 -3.49 -6.35
C PRO A 31 -11.94 -2.34 -5.85
N SER A 32 -11.35 -1.57 -6.77
CA SER A 32 -10.40 -0.50 -6.47
C SER A 32 -10.90 0.47 -5.41
N GLU A 33 -12.18 0.83 -5.46
CA GLU A 33 -12.80 1.71 -4.47
C GLU A 33 -12.83 1.11 -3.06
N ILE A 34 -13.16 -0.18 -2.93
CA ILE A 34 -13.22 -0.86 -1.62
C ILE A 34 -11.79 -1.01 -1.05
N PHE A 35 -10.86 -1.44 -1.88
CA PHE A 35 -9.45 -1.52 -1.51
C PHE A 35 -8.95 -0.16 -0.99
N TRP A 36 -9.22 0.90 -1.75
CA TRP A 36 -8.81 2.25 -1.41
C TRP A 36 -9.44 2.75 -0.11
N ASN A 37 -10.73 2.53 0.09
CA ASN A 37 -11.44 2.91 1.30
C ASN A 37 -10.86 2.22 2.54
N ILE A 38 -10.55 0.92 2.46
CA ILE A 38 -9.90 0.18 3.54
C ILE A 38 -8.56 0.84 3.88
N LEU A 39 -7.72 1.04 2.88
CA LEU A 39 -6.37 1.57 3.09
C LEU A 39 -6.40 3.00 3.63
N ARG A 40 -7.14 3.89 2.97
CA ARG A 40 -7.27 5.30 3.35
C ARG A 40 -7.84 5.49 4.76
N ASN A 41 -8.90 4.75 5.10
CA ASN A 41 -9.55 4.86 6.40
C ASN A 41 -8.78 4.17 7.53
N SER A 42 -7.81 3.32 7.21
CA SER A 42 -6.90 2.74 8.21
C SER A 42 -5.84 3.73 8.69
N LEU A 43 -5.53 4.79 7.96
CA LEU A 43 -4.51 5.76 8.33
C LEU A 43 -4.86 6.48 9.64
N TYR A 44 -3.85 6.88 10.40
CA TYR A 44 -4.04 7.69 11.60
C TYR A 44 -4.60 9.07 11.26
N HIS A 45 -4.21 9.63 10.12
CA HIS A 45 -4.71 10.91 9.61
C HIS A 45 -5.12 10.76 8.14
N GLN A 46 -6.30 11.25 7.79
CA GLN A 46 -6.88 11.10 6.45
C GLN A 46 -6.40 12.21 5.50
N LYS A 47 -5.13 12.18 5.12
CA LYS A 47 -4.55 13.16 4.18
C LYS A 47 -4.45 12.66 2.74
N LEU A 48 -4.77 11.41 2.49
CA LEU A 48 -4.84 10.87 1.13
C LEU A 48 -6.10 11.35 0.41
N PRO A 49 -6.08 11.41 -0.93
CA PRO A 49 -7.25 11.76 -1.73
C PRO A 49 -8.47 10.91 -1.37
N LYS A 50 -9.66 11.49 -1.48
CA LYS A 50 -10.91 10.75 -1.23
C LYS A 50 -11.10 9.63 -2.25
N TYR A 51 -10.72 9.88 -3.49
CA TYR A 51 -10.81 8.94 -4.62
C TYR A 51 -9.41 8.70 -5.16
N ALA A 52 -9.15 7.48 -5.61
CA ALA A 52 -7.85 7.06 -6.13
C ALA A 52 -7.88 6.74 -7.63
N GLY A 53 -9.07 6.67 -8.22
CA GLY A 53 -9.22 6.08 -9.56
C GLY A 53 -8.96 4.58 -9.54
N GLU A 54 -8.79 4.01 -10.72
CA GLU A 54 -8.52 2.58 -10.88
C GLU A 54 -7.09 2.22 -10.51
N ILE A 55 -6.93 1.02 -9.98
CA ILE A 55 -5.61 0.44 -9.74
C ILE A 55 -5.05 -0.05 -11.08
N GLN A 56 -3.97 0.53 -11.52
CA GLN A 56 -3.27 0.13 -12.76
C GLN A 56 -2.38 -1.08 -12.53
N SER A 57 -1.67 -1.12 -11.40
CA SER A 57 -0.85 -2.27 -11.02
C SER A 57 -0.60 -2.32 -9.51
N ILE A 58 -0.40 -3.54 -9.00
CA ILE A 58 0.13 -3.80 -7.66
C ILE A 58 1.30 -4.76 -7.81
N SER A 59 2.47 -4.37 -7.33
CA SER A 59 3.66 -5.21 -7.30
C SER A 59 4.15 -5.40 -5.87
N PHE A 60 4.81 -6.55 -5.64
CA PHE A 60 5.38 -6.94 -4.36
C PHE A 60 6.86 -7.20 -4.56
N TRP A 61 7.71 -6.62 -3.69
CA TRP A 61 9.17 -6.82 -3.71
C TRP A 61 9.77 -6.64 -5.12
N GLU A 62 9.26 -5.66 -5.84
CA GLU A 62 9.77 -5.31 -7.17
C GLU A 62 11.18 -4.75 -7.05
N LYS A 63 12.08 -5.26 -7.89
CA LYS A 63 13.49 -4.85 -7.86
C LYS A 63 13.69 -3.54 -8.60
N TRP A 64 14.00 -2.51 -7.86
CA TRP A 64 14.33 -1.19 -8.40
C TRP A 64 15.84 -0.97 -8.40
N SER A 65 16.35 -0.52 -9.55
CA SER A 65 17.76 -0.22 -9.71
C SER A 65 18.20 0.96 -8.85
N VAL A 66 19.43 0.92 -8.35
CA VAL A 66 20.11 2.06 -7.71
C VAL A 66 21.30 2.49 -8.56
N LYS A 67 21.61 3.79 -8.58
CA LYS A 67 22.54 4.41 -9.55
C LYS A 67 24.04 4.15 -9.31
N ASN A 68 24.46 3.29 -8.44
CA ASN A 68 25.88 2.99 -8.28
C ASN A 68 26.29 1.80 -9.17
N LYS A 69 26.59 2.12 -10.44
CA LYS A 69 27.06 1.14 -11.43
C LYS A 69 28.53 0.68 -11.21
N ASP A 70 29.23 1.24 -10.26
CA ASP A 70 30.69 1.02 -10.11
C ASP A 70 31.04 -0.07 -9.09
N GLU A 71 30.07 -0.68 -8.43
CA GLU A 71 30.32 -1.82 -7.56
C GLU A 71 29.71 -3.10 -8.16
N LEU A 72 30.53 -4.15 -8.22
CA LEU A 72 30.19 -5.52 -8.67
C LEU A 72 29.02 -6.17 -7.88
N ASN A 73 28.45 -5.49 -6.90
CA ASN A 73 27.27 -5.87 -6.18
C ASN A 73 26.08 -5.05 -6.69
N SER A 74 25.21 -5.67 -7.45
CA SER A 74 23.96 -5.08 -7.92
C SER A 74 23.03 -4.79 -6.72
N ASN A 75 23.21 -3.65 -6.09
CA ASN A 75 22.32 -3.19 -5.05
C ASN A 75 21.02 -2.75 -5.70
N TYR A 76 19.96 -3.48 -5.44
CA TYR A 76 18.58 -3.13 -5.78
C TYR A 76 17.79 -2.89 -4.50
N ILE A 77 16.74 -2.14 -4.61
CA ILE A 77 15.79 -1.85 -3.54
C ILE A 77 14.47 -2.52 -3.88
N GLU A 78 13.89 -3.19 -2.91
CA GLU A 78 12.61 -3.90 -3.02
C GLU A 78 11.62 -3.28 -2.01
N PRO A 79 10.68 -2.41 -2.45
CA PRO A 79 9.56 -2.03 -1.60
C PRO A 79 8.67 -3.23 -1.31
N ASP A 80 8.08 -3.32 -0.11
CA ASP A 80 7.20 -4.43 0.21
C ASP A 80 5.98 -4.48 -0.69
N VAL A 81 5.31 -3.33 -0.89
CA VAL A 81 4.20 -3.19 -1.82
C VAL A 81 4.33 -1.86 -2.57
N PHE A 82 4.18 -1.92 -3.89
CA PHE A 82 4.09 -0.74 -4.73
C PHE A 82 2.79 -0.79 -5.53
N ILE A 83 2.02 0.30 -5.48
CA ILE A 83 0.70 0.39 -6.11
C ILE A 83 0.69 1.61 -7.03
N ARG A 84 0.32 1.40 -8.27
CA ARG A 84 0.07 2.47 -9.23
C ARG A 84 -1.42 2.69 -9.39
N PHE A 85 -1.89 3.85 -9.00
CA PHE A 85 -3.22 4.34 -9.32
C PHE A 85 -3.18 5.25 -10.56
N GLU A 86 -4.34 5.63 -11.03
CA GLU A 86 -4.44 6.51 -12.20
C GLU A 86 -3.71 7.86 -11.97
N ASP A 87 -3.93 8.52 -10.84
CA ASP A 87 -3.43 9.86 -10.57
C ASP A 87 -2.16 9.92 -9.70
N PHE A 88 -1.83 8.84 -8.98
CA PHE A 88 -0.70 8.82 -8.07
C PHE A 88 -0.12 7.41 -7.88
N ASP A 89 1.06 7.36 -7.31
CA ASP A 89 1.74 6.13 -6.93
C ASP A 89 1.88 6.04 -5.41
N LEU A 90 1.88 4.82 -4.89
CA LEU A 90 1.92 4.55 -3.45
C LEU A 90 2.94 3.47 -3.14
N ILE A 91 3.89 3.78 -2.26
CA ILE A 91 4.79 2.80 -1.64
C ILE A 91 4.26 2.45 -0.26
N ILE A 92 4.24 1.18 0.09
CA ILE A 92 3.94 0.70 1.44
C ILE A 92 5.15 -0.09 1.92
N GLU A 93 5.73 0.35 3.03
CA GLU A 93 6.76 -0.37 3.77
C GLU A 93 6.14 -0.95 5.02
N ALA A 94 6.09 -2.25 5.08
CA ALA A 94 5.46 -3.00 6.16
C ALA A 94 6.50 -3.48 7.16
N LYS A 95 6.17 -3.34 8.43
CA LYS A 95 6.90 -3.93 9.54
C LYS A 95 5.92 -4.70 10.42
N ARG A 96 6.41 -5.70 11.11
CA ARG A 96 5.58 -6.48 11.99
C ARG A 96 5.10 -5.66 13.20
N TYR A 97 5.17 -6.16 14.38
CA TYR A 97 4.61 -5.51 15.58
C TYR A 97 5.62 -4.74 16.41
N ASP A 98 6.92 -4.95 16.16
CA ASP A 98 7.97 -4.39 16.99
C ASP A 98 8.08 -2.88 16.75
N LEU A 99 8.13 -2.14 17.85
CA LEU A 99 8.29 -0.69 17.79
C LEU A 99 9.64 -0.30 17.18
N LYS A 100 9.70 0.83 16.51
CA LYS A 100 10.93 1.46 15.98
C LYS A 100 11.61 0.69 14.85
N GLN A 101 10.90 -0.13 14.09
CA GLN A 101 11.49 -0.85 12.96
C GLN A 101 11.51 -0.04 11.65
N GLN A 102 10.74 1.04 11.56
CA GLN A 102 10.76 1.92 10.39
C GLN A 102 12.08 2.69 10.33
N CYS A 103 12.77 2.58 9.18
CA CYS A 103 14.11 3.13 8.98
C CYS A 103 14.07 4.31 8.01
N LYS A 104 14.62 5.46 8.43
CA LYS A 104 14.66 6.67 7.59
C LYS A 104 15.55 6.51 6.36
N ASP A 105 16.62 5.74 6.45
CA ASP A 105 17.52 5.53 5.31
C ASP A 105 16.89 4.60 4.28
N GLN A 106 16.12 3.58 4.71
CA GLN A 106 15.33 2.74 3.83
C GLN A 106 14.27 3.57 3.07
N LEU A 107 13.52 4.41 3.78
CA LEU A 107 12.57 5.34 3.19
C LEU A 107 13.21 6.23 2.13
N LYS A 108 14.33 6.89 2.45
CA LYS A 108 15.07 7.72 1.50
C LYS A 108 15.50 6.95 0.26
N SER A 109 16.02 5.75 0.48
CA SER A 109 16.52 4.89 -0.58
C SER A 109 15.40 4.44 -1.51
N GLN A 110 14.24 4.07 -0.98
CA GLN A 110 13.07 3.69 -1.78
C GLN A 110 12.52 4.88 -2.58
N ILE A 111 12.43 6.06 -1.98
CA ILE A 111 12.00 7.27 -2.68
C ILE A 111 12.96 7.63 -3.82
N ASN A 112 14.26 7.58 -3.57
CA ASN A 112 15.26 7.86 -4.61
C ASN A 112 15.21 6.82 -5.74
N ALA A 113 15.06 5.54 -5.40
CA ALA A 113 14.91 4.48 -6.39
C ALA A 113 13.63 4.63 -7.22
N TYR A 114 12.50 5.02 -6.61
CA TYR A 114 11.26 5.32 -7.34
C TYR A 114 11.50 6.38 -8.42
N TYR A 115 12.05 7.53 -8.08
CA TYR A 115 12.28 8.59 -9.06
C TYR A 115 13.33 8.24 -10.12
N LEU A 116 14.24 7.33 -9.80
CA LEU A 116 15.20 6.81 -10.78
C LEU A 116 14.55 5.87 -11.80
N ASN A 117 13.70 4.96 -11.32
CA ASN A 117 13.11 3.92 -12.17
C ASN A 117 11.88 4.43 -12.94
N PHE A 118 11.17 5.43 -12.39
CA PHE A 118 9.96 6.02 -12.98
C PHE A 118 10.17 7.50 -13.39
N GLU A 119 11.38 7.92 -13.74
CA GLU A 119 11.72 9.33 -14.04
C GLU A 119 10.77 9.96 -15.07
N ARG A 120 10.41 9.23 -16.13
CA ARG A 120 9.54 9.70 -17.22
C ARG A 120 8.06 9.57 -16.95
N ASP A 121 7.68 8.72 -16.00
CA ASP A 121 6.30 8.37 -15.68
C ASP A 121 6.02 8.50 -14.18
N SER A 122 6.75 9.40 -13.51
CA SER A 122 6.57 9.65 -12.08
C SER A 122 5.31 10.46 -11.84
N LYS A 123 4.44 9.92 -10.98
CA LYS A 123 3.22 10.56 -10.48
C LYS A 123 3.48 11.25 -9.13
N THR A 124 2.43 11.81 -8.54
CA THR A 124 2.47 12.17 -7.12
C THR A 124 2.73 10.91 -6.31
N LEU A 125 3.75 10.93 -5.46
CA LEU A 125 4.13 9.78 -4.63
C LEU A 125 3.63 9.98 -3.20
N TYR A 126 2.94 8.98 -2.70
CA TYR A 126 2.65 8.80 -1.27
C TYR A 126 3.43 7.63 -0.71
N TYR A 127 3.73 7.67 0.58
CA TYR A 127 4.44 6.62 1.28
C TYR A 127 3.69 6.26 2.56
N ILE A 128 3.41 4.97 2.76
CA ILE A 128 2.77 4.47 3.98
C ILE A 128 3.77 3.62 4.76
N GLN A 129 3.99 4.00 6.01
CA GLN A 129 4.64 3.16 7.01
C GLN A 129 3.57 2.32 7.70
N LEU A 130 3.61 1.00 7.51
CA LEU A 130 2.67 0.05 8.06
C LEU A 130 3.31 -0.76 9.18
N GLY A 131 2.92 -0.50 10.41
CA GLY A 131 3.52 -1.13 11.59
C GLY A 131 4.94 -0.64 11.90
N GLY A 132 5.54 -1.15 12.96
CA GLY A 132 6.89 -0.77 13.40
C GLY A 132 7.08 0.70 13.73
N LEU A 133 6.01 1.41 14.07
CA LEU A 133 5.98 2.86 14.21
C LEU A 133 6.61 3.33 15.51
N LEU A 134 7.29 4.47 15.44
CA LEU A 134 7.79 5.20 16.62
C LEU A 134 6.71 6.14 17.20
N ASP A 135 5.96 6.78 16.32
CA ASP A 135 4.86 7.68 16.62
C ASP A 135 3.79 7.59 15.52
N PHE A 136 2.69 8.29 15.71
CA PHE A 136 1.53 8.28 14.81
C PHE A 136 1.38 9.57 13.98
N LYS A 137 2.35 10.47 14.05
CA LYS A 137 2.31 11.74 13.30
C LYS A 137 2.70 11.50 11.86
N ASP A 138 1.95 12.11 10.95
CA ASP A 138 2.38 12.15 9.56
C ASP A 138 3.60 13.04 9.41
N GLU A 139 4.44 12.65 8.48
CA GLU A 139 5.65 13.38 8.14
C GLU A 139 5.61 13.78 6.67
N SER A 140 6.47 14.71 6.30
CA SER A 140 6.72 15.05 4.91
C SER A 140 8.22 14.96 4.62
N TYR A 141 8.55 14.39 3.47
CA TYR A 141 9.92 14.26 3.01
C TYR A 141 10.13 15.14 1.78
N PRO A 142 11.02 16.15 1.85
CA PRO A 142 11.36 16.95 0.70
C PRO A 142 12.25 16.14 -0.25
N HIS A 143 11.79 15.91 -1.46
CA HIS A 143 12.61 15.33 -2.52
C HIS A 143 12.94 16.42 -3.55
N SER A 144 14.23 16.74 -3.68
CA SER A 144 14.73 17.64 -4.71
C SER A 144 15.26 16.82 -5.88
N ASN A 145 14.58 16.87 -7.01
CA ASN A 145 15.14 16.31 -8.24
C ASN A 145 16.16 17.30 -8.81
N ARG A 146 17.41 16.85 -9.04
CA ARG A 146 18.51 17.71 -9.58
C ARG A 146 18.17 18.31 -10.96
N SER A 147 17.23 17.71 -11.70
CA SER A 147 16.83 18.16 -13.04
C SER A 147 15.61 19.07 -13.06
N LYS A 148 14.82 19.14 -11.97
CA LYS A 148 13.65 20.04 -11.87
C LYS A 148 13.81 20.92 -10.63
N LYS A 149 13.78 22.25 -10.82
CA LYS A 149 13.92 23.24 -9.75
C LYS A 149 12.81 23.22 -8.67
N GLU A 150 11.74 22.46 -8.88
CA GLU A 150 10.66 22.31 -7.92
C GLU A 150 10.84 21.03 -7.11
N GLY A 151 11.10 21.19 -5.83
CA GLY A 151 11.12 20.09 -4.87
C GLY A 151 9.71 19.51 -4.70
N LYS A 152 9.54 18.21 -4.88
CA LYS A 152 8.28 17.52 -4.56
C LYS A 152 8.24 17.19 -3.08
N LEU A 153 7.13 17.48 -2.42
CA LEU A 153 6.89 17.08 -1.04
C LEU A 153 6.16 15.74 -1.03
N ILE A 154 6.81 14.73 -0.47
CA ILE A 154 6.25 13.39 -0.35
C ILE A 154 5.64 13.27 1.04
N MET A 155 4.37 12.92 1.11
CA MET A 155 3.70 12.68 2.38
C MET A 155 3.99 11.26 2.87
N ILE A 156 4.47 11.18 4.11
CA ILE A 156 4.71 9.93 4.83
C ILE A 156 3.54 9.74 5.79
N LEU A 157 2.74 8.74 5.52
CA LEU A 157 1.53 8.42 6.25
C LEU A 157 1.74 7.16 7.09
N LYS A 158 0.96 6.99 8.13
CA LYS A 158 1.17 5.91 9.10
C LYS A 158 -0.12 5.14 9.37
N THR A 159 0.03 3.84 9.50
CA THR A 159 -1.03 2.92 9.92
C THR A 159 -0.43 1.67 10.57
N ASP A 160 -1.27 0.83 11.13
CA ASP A 160 -0.91 -0.47 11.66
C ASP A 160 -1.86 -1.58 11.18
N TRP A 161 -1.46 -2.82 11.39
CA TRP A 161 -2.21 -4.01 10.96
C TRP A 161 -3.59 -4.11 11.59
N THR A 162 -3.74 -3.68 12.85
CA THR A 162 -5.02 -3.70 13.57
C THR A 162 -6.01 -2.74 12.95
N ARG A 163 -5.53 -1.57 12.52
CA ARG A 163 -6.37 -0.57 11.84
C ARG A 163 -6.82 -1.06 10.47
N ILE A 164 -5.94 -1.68 9.69
CA ILE A 164 -6.31 -2.31 8.40
C ILE A 164 -7.39 -3.36 8.64
N LEU A 165 -7.17 -4.29 9.58
CA LEU A 165 -8.14 -5.34 9.91
C LEU A 165 -9.49 -4.74 10.34
N SER A 166 -9.47 -3.71 11.17
CA SER A 166 -10.70 -3.03 11.61
C SER A 166 -11.48 -2.43 10.43
N GLN A 167 -10.79 -1.89 9.42
CA GLN A 167 -11.47 -1.38 8.22
C GLN A 167 -12.01 -2.49 7.32
N VAL A 168 -11.28 -3.60 7.21
CA VAL A 168 -11.79 -4.80 6.48
C VAL A 168 -13.09 -5.30 7.11
N VAL A 169 -13.15 -5.40 8.44
CA VAL A 169 -14.37 -5.81 9.14
C VAL A 169 -15.52 -4.83 8.88
N ARG A 170 -15.26 -3.52 8.99
CA ARG A 170 -16.27 -2.48 8.71
C ARG A 170 -16.81 -2.55 7.29
N GLU A 171 -15.93 -2.71 6.29
CA GLU A 171 -16.37 -2.84 4.89
C GLU A 171 -17.18 -4.11 4.66
N LYS A 172 -16.77 -5.23 5.25
CA LYS A 172 -17.55 -6.47 5.23
C LYS A 172 -18.96 -6.26 5.80
N ASP A 173 -19.08 -5.62 6.95
CA ASP A 173 -20.38 -5.38 7.59
C ASP A 173 -21.23 -4.40 6.78
N ARG A 174 -20.62 -3.35 6.20
CA ARG A 174 -21.29 -2.41 5.28
C ARG A 174 -21.87 -3.12 4.06
N LEU A 175 -21.09 -4.00 3.44
CA LEU A 175 -21.52 -4.77 2.28
C LEU A 175 -22.63 -5.77 2.64
N ALA A 176 -22.51 -6.44 3.78
CA ALA A 176 -23.53 -7.37 4.26
C ALA A 176 -24.86 -6.67 4.57
N TYR A 177 -24.82 -5.45 5.12
CA TYR A 177 -26.02 -4.66 5.40
C TYR A 177 -26.70 -4.16 4.13
N ASN A 178 -25.92 -3.77 3.10
CA ASN A 178 -26.45 -3.24 1.84
C ASN A 178 -26.86 -4.35 0.85
N THR A 179 -26.54 -5.61 1.13
CA THR A 179 -26.97 -6.73 0.28
C THR A 179 -28.37 -7.14 0.67
N PRO A 180 -29.38 -7.08 -0.25
CA PRO A 180 -30.73 -7.52 0.03
C PRO A 180 -30.72 -8.96 0.54
N ARG A 181 -31.30 -9.20 1.71
CA ARG A 181 -31.42 -10.56 2.23
C ARG A 181 -32.27 -11.38 1.26
N LYS A 182 -31.91 -12.63 0.98
CA LYS A 182 -32.69 -13.54 0.12
C LYS A 182 -34.17 -13.64 0.52
N LEU A 183 -34.48 -13.32 1.79
CA LEU A 183 -35.85 -13.26 2.27
C LEU A 183 -36.66 -12.10 1.65
N ASP A 184 -36.01 -10.95 1.45
CA ASP A 184 -36.66 -9.75 0.89
C ASP A 184 -36.98 -9.95 -0.60
N GLN A 185 -36.16 -10.74 -1.31
CA GLN A 185 -36.41 -11.11 -2.71
C GLN A 185 -37.63 -12.01 -2.86
N LYS A 186 -37.90 -12.94 -1.92
CA LYS A 186 -39.11 -13.76 -1.92
C LYS A 186 -40.38 -12.94 -1.64
N ILE A 187 -40.29 -11.92 -0.80
CA ILE A 187 -41.45 -11.06 -0.47
C ILE A 187 -41.79 -10.16 -1.67
N VAL A 188 -40.81 -9.71 -2.45
CA VAL A 188 -41.06 -8.90 -3.65
C VAL A 188 -41.71 -9.74 -4.76
N VAL A 189 -41.29 -10.98 -4.97
CA VAL A 189 -41.88 -11.88 -5.99
C VAL A 189 -43.31 -12.25 -5.64
N ASN A 190 -43.65 -12.49 -4.36
CA ASN A 190 -44.99 -12.83 -3.93
C ASN A 190 -45.96 -11.63 -3.89
N LYS A 191 -45.52 -10.40 -4.16
CA LYS A 191 -46.39 -9.22 -4.29
C LYS A 191 -46.72 -8.85 -5.73
N ILE A 192 -46.21 -9.59 -6.70
CA ILE A 192 -46.37 -9.33 -8.14
C ILE A 192 -47.33 -10.38 -8.75
N GLU A 193 -47.72 -11.43 -8.00
CA GLU A 193 -48.81 -12.34 -8.33
C GLU A 193 -50.12 -11.85 -7.68
#